data_87f6f8cca8359253be8b67727639b7cb
#
_entry.id   87f6f8cca8359253be8b67727639b7cb
#
_cell.length_a   1.000
_cell.length_b   1.000
_cell.length_c   1.000
_cell.angle_alpha   90.00
_cell.angle_beta   90.00
_cell.angle_gamma   90.00
#
_symmetry.space_group_name_H-M   'P 1'
#
loop_
_entity.id
_entity.type
_entity.pdbx_description
1 polymer ?
#
loop_
_entity_poly.entity_id
_entity_poly.type
_entity_poly.pdbx_seq_one_letter_code
_entity_poly.pdbx_strand_id
1 'polypeptide(L)'
;MKTALTQADREPADDPSDVSTLLRWVERPNGRMELRETPLTPEDYLDPQEGDTWVQGERHNSTRGFLAQMFRLHFCDDPEILVTEDLKFLLGPGLSRPAPDVAVVRGVHRGDRGVFDVVAEGIAPCLIIEVVSPKSRRIRKIDVKDKVDDYRRAGVPEYVIVDRPTRGENSPFELVGYRLDSVGGYRRIEPDAQGRLLCETIGVWIGLSPDRLHVLLWNAATGERMLSPEEAVAARDTEIAARDTEIARLRAELEQLREPRQTRPARDS
;
A
#
# COMPACT_ATOMS: atom_id res chain seq x y z
N MET A 1 -23.77 26.15 -34.24
CA MET A 1 -23.77 26.76 -32.90
C MET A 1 -22.64 26.14 -32.12
N LYS A 2 -21.58 26.93 -31.85
CA LYS A 2 -20.46 26.49 -31.00
C LYS A 2 -20.87 26.73 -29.55
N THR A 3 -21.10 25.68 -28.80
CA THR A 3 -21.37 25.76 -27.35
C THR A 3 -20.11 26.30 -26.66
N ALA A 4 -20.20 27.43 -26.04
CA ALA A 4 -19.13 28.02 -25.24
C ALA A 4 -18.93 27.14 -24.00
N LEU A 5 -17.70 26.62 -23.81
CA LEU A 5 -17.27 25.94 -22.60
C LEU A 5 -17.41 26.91 -21.42
N THR A 6 -18.08 26.48 -20.38
CA THR A 6 -18.26 27.25 -19.15
C THR A 6 -16.94 27.40 -18.40
N GLN A 7 -16.81 28.46 -17.61
CA GLN A 7 -15.60 28.85 -16.85
C GLN A 7 -15.13 27.77 -15.84
N ALA A 8 -15.97 26.74 -15.58
CA ALA A 8 -15.67 25.59 -14.71
C ALA A 8 -14.76 24.54 -15.38
N ASP A 9 -14.58 24.58 -16.72
CA ASP A 9 -13.78 23.60 -17.48
C ASP A 9 -12.36 24.08 -17.77
N ARG A 10 -11.96 25.25 -17.26
CA ARG A 10 -10.56 25.70 -17.33
C ARG A 10 -9.80 25.05 -16.17
N GLU A 11 -8.95 24.09 -16.49
CA GLU A 11 -7.94 23.61 -15.56
C GLU A 11 -7.17 24.83 -15.02
N PRO A 12 -7.09 25.00 -13.67
CA PRO A 12 -6.29 26.09 -13.11
C PRO A 12 -4.83 25.89 -13.53
N ALA A 13 -4.17 26.98 -13.92
CA ALA A 13 -2.77 26.98 -14.30
C ALA A 13 -1.93 26.28 -13.21
N ASP A 14 -0.96 25.47 -13.65
CA ASP A 14 -0.03 24.78 -12.76
C ASP A 14 0.60 25.80 -11.79
N ASP A 15 0.46 25.54 -10.49
CA ASP A 15 1.14 26.29 -9.44
C ASP A 15 2.66 26.04 -9.59
N PRO A 16 3.50 27.05 -9.80
CA PRO A 16 4.95 26.86 -9.91
C PRO A 16 5.58 26.16 -8.69
N SER A 17 4.91 26.18 -7.53
CA SER A 17 5.32 25.43 -6.33
C SER A 17 4.96 23.94 -6.38
N ASP A 18 4.24 23.50 -7.41
CA ASP A 18 3.71 22.14 -7.57
C ASP A 18 4.67 21.21 -8.36
N VAL A 19 5.92 21.64 -8.54
CA VAL A 19 6.91 20.89 -9.32
C VAL A 19 7.62 19.89 -8.43
N SER A 20 7.36 18.61 -8.67
CA SER A 20 8.23 17.54 -8.15
C SER A 20 9.57 17.57 -8.88
N THR A 21 10.65 17.36 -8.15
CA THR A 21 12.01 17.40 -8.69
C THR A 21 12.53 15.98 -8.93
N LEU A 22 13.08 15.75 -10.11
CA LEU A 22 13.81 14.54 -10.47
C LEU A 22 15.31 14.78 -10.28
N LEU A 23 15.95 13.89 -9.55
CA LEU A 23 17.40 13.76 -9.45
C LEU A 23 17.85 12.61 -10.32
N ARG A 24 18.74 12.90 -11.30
CA ARG A 24 19.26 11.89 -12.23
C ARG A 24 20.78 12.04 -12.38
N TRP A 25 21.49 10.92 -12.33
CA TRP A 25 22.89 10.88 -12.65
C TRP A 25 23.08 10.89 -14.18
N VAL A 26 23.83 11.88 -14.69
CA VAL A 26 24.09 12.04 -16.12
C VAL A 26 25.59 11.98 -16.36
N GLU A 27 26.03 11.14 -17.31
CA GLU A 27 27.42 11.12 -17.74
C GLU A 27 27.73 12.33 -18.63
N ARG A 28 28.78 13.08 -18.27
CA ARG A 28 29.27 14.18 -19.08
C ARG A 28 30.20 13.67 -20.19
N PRO A 29 30.46 14.46 -21.26
CA PRO A 29 31.39 14.08 -22.34
C PRO A 29 32.81 13.74 -21.88
N ASN A 30 33.20 14.11 -20.67
CA ASN A 30 34.49 13.80 -20.07
C ASN A 30 34.47 12.51 -19.20
N GLY A 31 33.39 11.73 -19.25
CA GLY A 31 33.22 10.49 -18.48
C GLY A 31 32.91 10.69 -16.99
N ARG A 32 32.69 11.92 -16.51
CA ARG A 32 32.30 12.18 -15.13
C ARG A 32 30.79 12.11 -14.97
N MET A 33 30.36 11.43 -13.92
CA MET A 33 28.94 11.43 -13.49
C MET A 33 28.64 12.74 -12.76
N GLU A 34 27.53 13.36 -13.09
CA GLU A 34 26.98 14.55 -12.43
C GLU A 34 25.55 14.30 -12.02
N LEU A 35 25.22 14.62 -10.76
CA LEU A 35 23.82 14.63 -10.31
C LEU A 35 23.14 15.89 -10.85
N ARG A 36 22.13 15.70 -11.70
CA ARG A 36 21.35 16.78 -12.26
C ARG A 36 19.96 16.80 -11.64
N GLU A 37 19.54 17.99 -11.27
CA GLU A 37 18.21 18.28 -10.76
C GLU A 37 17.38 18.91 -11.89
N THR A 38 16.22 18.30 -12.21
CA THR A 38 15.28 18.77 -13.24
C THR A 38 13.84 18.65 -12.74
N PRO A 39 12.90 19.43 -13.27
CA PRO A 39 11.50 19.18 -13.01
C PRO A 39 11.10 17.77 -13.46
N LEU A 40 10.38 17.03 -12.60
CA LEU A 40 9.83 15.73 -12.95
C LEU A 40 8.74 15.90 -14.00
N THR A 41 8.92 15.28 -15.17
CA THR A 41 7.92 15.31 -16.25
C THR A 41 7.00 14.09 -16.16
N PRO A 42 5.81 14.13 -16.80
CA PRO A 42 4.95 12.95 -16.95
C PRO A 42 5.66 11.77 -17.61
N GLU A 43 6.50 12.05 -18.59
CA GLU A 43 7.26 11.05 -19.34
C GLU A 43 8.26 10.35 -18.42
N ASP A 44 8.99 11.10 -17.58
CA ASP A 44 9.92 10.54 -16.60
C ASP A 44 9.15 9.68 -15.55
N TYR A 45 7.95 10.10 -15.16
CA TYR A 45 7.14 9.38 -14.19
C TYR A 45 6.53 8.08 -14.76
N LEU A 46 6.19 8.08 -16.04
CA LEU A 46 5.64 6.91 -16.74
C LEU A 46 6.70 5.93 -17.25
N ASP A 47 7.96 6.36 -17.35
CA ASP A 47 9.11 5.53 -17.75
C ASP A 47 10.37 5.90 -16.96
N PRO A 48 10.39 5.67 -15.62
CA PRO A 48 11.56 5.97 -14.81
C PRO A 48 12.78 5.18 -15.27
N GLN A 49 13.95 5.81 -15.25
CA GLN A 49 15.22 5.18 -15.59
C GLN A 49 15.95 4.72 -14.33
N GLU A 50 16.84 3.74 -14.48
CA GLU A 50 17.67 3.28 -13.37
C GLU A 50 18.50 4.46 -12.80
N GLY A 51 18.46 4.61 -11.47
CA GLY A 51 19.13 5.72 -10.79
C GLY A 51 18.32 7.03 -10.73
N ASP A 52 17.12 7.07 -11.31
CA ASP A 52 16.21 8.19 -11.11
C ASP A 52 15.72 8.21 -9.67
N THR A 53 15.71 9.40 -9.07
CA THR A 53 15.20 9.61 -7.72
C THR A 53 14.37 10.88 -7.66
N TRP A 54 13.21 10.81 -7.04
CA TRP A 54 12.41 11.99 -6.70
C TRP A 54 11.96 11.93 -5.25
N VAL A 55 11.83 13.12 -4.64
CA VAL A 55 11.47 13.22 -3.23
C VAL A 55 9.99 12.97 -3.04
N GLN A 56 9.67 11.85 -2.42
CA GLN A 56 8.34 11.53 -1.94
C GLN A 56 8.16 11.95 -0.48
N GLY A 57 6.93 12.22 -0.06
CA GLY A 57 6.65 12.56 1.34
C GLY A 57 6.78 11.35 2.25
N GLU A 58 7.10 11.57 3.53
CA GLU A 58 7.22 10.52 4.55
C GLU A 58 5.97 9.64 4.62
N ARG A 59 4.77 10.23 4.59
CA ARG A 59 3.52 9.48 4.62
C ARG A 59 3.32 8.59 3.39
N HIS A 60 3.76 9.03 2.20
CA HIS A 60 3.74 8.19 1.01
C HIS A 60 4.63 6.97 1.21
N ASN A 61 5.90 7.19 1.60
CA ASN A 61 6.86 6.11 1.81
C ASN A 61 6.43 5.15 2.92
N SER A 62 5.91 5.64 4.03
CA SER A 62 5.44 4.80 5.13
C SER A 62 4.21 3.98 4.75
N THR A 63 3.26 4.56 3.99
CA THR A 63 2.07 3.83 3.51
C THR A 63 2.44 2.74 2.50
N ARG A 64 3.31 3.07 1.53
CA ARG A 64 3.83 2.10 0.56
C ARG A 64 4.56 0.94 1.25
N GLY A 65 5.53 1.26 2.12
CA GLY A 65 6.30 0.28 2.86
C GLY A 65 5.42 -0.62 3.76
N PHE A 66 4.42 -0.03 4.43
CA PHE A 66 3.43 -0.79 5.20
C PHE A 66 2.68 -1.79 4.32
N LEU A 67 2.11 -1.36 3.19
CA LEU A 67 1.37 -2.23 2.28
C LEU A 67 2.24 -3.38 1.76
N ALA A 68 3.45 -3.07 1.27
CA ALA A 68 4.37 -4.09 0.77
C ALA A 68 4.77 -5.09 1.85
N GLN A 69 5.09 -4.63 3.05
CA GLN A 69 5.43 -5.48 4.18
C GLN A 69 4.28 -6.40 4.58
N MET A 70 3.07 -5.86 4.69
CA MET A 70 1.88 -6.62 5.08
C MET A 70 1.55 -7.71 4.06
N PHE A 71 1.66 -7.43 2.76
CA PHE A 71 1.44 -8.46 1.74
C PHE A 71 2.57 -9.51 1.73
N ARG A 72 3.83 -9.11 1.92
CA ARG A 72 4.94 -10.08 2.07
C ARG A 72 4.73 -11.01 3.25
N LEU A 73 4.21 -10.51 4.37
CA LEU A 73 3.87 -11.32 5.54
C LEU A 73 2.66 -12.21 5.27
N HIS A 74 1.61 -11.68 4.65
CA HIS A 74 0.40 -12.44 4.33
C HIS A 74 0.66 -13.62 3.40
N PHE A 75 1.60 -13.45 2.46
CA PHE A 75 1.97 -14.48 1.49
C PHE A 75 3.32 -15.15 1.80
N CYS A 76 3.81 -15.07 3.05
CA CYS A 76 5.15 -15.59 3.38
C CYS A 76 5.33 -17.07 3.04
N ASP A 77 4.28 -17.87 3.17
CA ASP A 77 4.26 -19.30 2.93
C ASP A 77 4.01 -19.70 1.46
N ASP A 78 3.69 -18.74 0.59
CA ASP A 78 3.46 -18.99 -0.83
C ASP A 78 4.67 -18.53 -1.67
N PRO A 79 5.53 -19.45 -2.14
CA PRO A 79 6.74 -19.10 -2.90
C PRO A 79 6.43 -18.59 -4.32
N GLU A 80 5.22 -18.80 -4.81
CA GLU A 80 4.77 -18.36 -6.14
C GLU A 80 4.07 -17.00 -6.14
N ILE A 81 4.14 -16.29 -5.03
CA ILE A 81 3.67 -14.90 -4.95
C ILE A 81 4.86 -13.97 -4.76
N LEU A 82 5.00 -13.05 -5.70
CA LEU A 82 5.97 -11.96 -5.66
C LEU A 82 5.26 -10.67 -5.26
N VAL A 83 5.77 -10.00 -4.21
CA VAL A 83 5.35 -8.65 -3.82
C VAL A 83 6.52 -7.71 -4.05
N THR A 84 6.31 -6.72 -4.89
CA THR A 84 7.33 -5.70 -5.24
C THR A 84 6.91 -4.32 -4.78
N GLU A 85 7.88 -3.45 -4.60
CA GLU A 85 7.72 -2.01 -4.45
C GLU A 85 8.75 -1.30 -5.32
N ASP A 86 8.34 -0.21 -5.98
CA ASP A 86 9.19 0.57 -6.91
C ASP A 86 9.92 -0.26 -7.98
N LEU A 87 9.46 -1.45 -8.28
CA LEU A 87 10.02 -2.25 -9.36
C LEU A 87 9.45 -1.78 -10.71
N LYS A 88 10.31 -1.53 -11.67
CA LYS A 88 9.90 -1.16 -13.02
C LYS A 88 9.18 -2.32 -13.73
N PHE A 89 8.02 -2.03 -14.34
CA PHE A 89 7.23 -2.97 -15.13
C PHE A 89 7.25 -2.60 -16.60
N LEU A 90 7.56 -3.55 -17.47
CA LEU A 90 7.35 -3.47 -18.91
C LEU A 90 5.97 -4.04 -19.21
N LEU A 91 4.95 -3.18 -19.29
CA LEU A 91 3.57 -3.59 -19.44
C LEU A 91 3.21 -4.16 -20.83
N GLY A 92 3.99 -3.78 -21.84
CA GLY A 92 3.83 -4.23 -23.21
C GLY A 92 4.02 -3.13 -24.25
N PRO A 93 3.97 -3.47 -25.55
CA PRO A 93 4.17 -2.51 -26.64
C PRO A 93 3.15 -1.37 -26.60
N GLY A 94 3.62 -0.13 -26.66
CA GLY A 94 2.78 1.07 -26.68
C GLY A 94 2.09 1.40 -25.35
N LEU A 95 2.55 0.79 -24.24
CA LEU A 95 2.17 1.14 -22.87
C LEU A 95 3.33 1.82 -22.16
N SER A 96 3.03 2.50 -21.08
CA SER A 96 4.03 3.04 -20.15
C SER A 96 4.87 1.94 -19.49
N ARG A 97 5.95 2.33 -18.84
CA ARG A 97 6.86 1.42 -18.12
C ARG A 97 7.01 1.89 -16.67
N PRO A 98 5.91 1.93 -15.92
CA PRO A 98 5.90 2.50 -14.58
C PRO A 98 6.67 1.65 -13.58
N ALA A 99 7.02 2.28 -12.45
CA ALA A 99 7.40 1.58 -11.22
C ALA A 99 6.25 1.77 -10.21
N PRO A 100 5.31 0.82 -10.12
CA PRO A 100 4.20 0.92 -9.17
C PRO A 100 4.69 0.95 -7.72
N ASP A 101 4.00 1.69 -6.87
CA ASP A 101 4.32 1.72 -5.44
C ASP A 101 4.27 0.32 -4.82
N VAL A 102 3.24 -0.47 -5.12
CA VAL A 102 3.16 -1.88 -4.74
C VAL A 102 2.52 -2.69 -5.86
N ALA A 103 3.12 -3.83 -6.19
CA ALA A 103 2.51 -4.82 -7.07
C ALA A 103 2.56 -6.21 -6.46
N VAL A 104 1.50 -6.99 -6.68
CA VAL A 104 1.42 -8.40 -6.33
C VAL A 104 1.29 -9.22 -7.60
N VAL A 105 2.18 -10.18 -7.79
CA VAL A 105 2.20 -11.09 -8.95
C VAL A 105 2.07 -12.51 -8.45
N ARG A 106 1.15 -13.28 -9.03
CA ARG A 106 0.95 -14.71 -8.73
C ARG A 106 1.49 -15.58 -9.85
N GLY A 107 1.99 -16.77 -9.50
CA GLY A 107 2.49 -17.75 -10.45
C GLY A 107 3.91 -17.46 -10.92
N VAL A 108 4.68 -16.71 -10.14
CA VAL A 108 6.10 -16.42 -10.39
C VAL A 108 6.92 -16.72 -9.14
N HIS A 109 8.08 -17.33 -9.32
CA HIS A 109 9.00 -17.51 -8.21
C HIS A 109 9.58 -16.18 -7.72
N ARG A 110 9.72 -16.09 -6.40
CA ARG A 110 10.44 -14.97 -5.78
C ARG A 110 11.89 -14.98 -6.25
N GLY A 111 12.41 -13.83 -6.57
CA GLY A 111 13.80 -13.64 -6.99
C GLY A 111 14.13 -12.17 -7.11
N ASP A 112 15.43 -11.89 -7.12
CA ASP A 112 15.93 -10.54 -7.40
C ASP A 112 15.68 -10.18 -8.86
N ARG A 113 15.05 -9.05 -9.12
CA ARG A 113 14.69 -8.57 -10.46
C ARG A 113 14.96 -7.07 -10.56
N GLY A 114 15.68 -6.67 -11.57
CA GLY A 114 15.81 -5.25 -11.92
C GLY A 114 14.57 -4.70 -12.64
N VAL A 115 13.80 -5.58 -13.29
CA VAL A 115 12.60 -5.24 -14.05
C VAL A 115 11.65 -6.44 -14.09
N PHE A 116 10.35 -6.20 -14.20
CA PHE A 116 9.34 -7.23 -14.47
C PHE A 116 8.76 -7.02 -15.87
N ASP A 117 8.99 -7.95 -16.78
CA ASP A 117 8.47 -7.91 -18.16
C ASP A 117 7.21 -8.76 -18.26
N VAL A 118 6.03 -8.11 -18.29
CA VAL A 118 4.73 -8.77 -18.36
C VAL A 118 4.58 -9.65 -19.58
N VAL A 119 5.15 -9.22 -20.72
CA VAL A 119 5.06 -9.98 -21.98
C VAL A 119 6.00 -11.19 -21.96
N ALA A 120 7.23 -11.00 -21.49
CA ALA A 120 8.21 -12.09 -21.42
C ALA A 120 7.85 -13.16 -20.37
N GLU A 121 7.33 -12.73 -19.20
CA GLU A 121 6.86 -13.63 -18.14
C GLU A 121 5.50 -14.26 -18.51
N GLY A 122 4.73 -13.65 -19.41
CA GLY A 122 3.38 -14.12 -19.79
C GLY A 122 2.34 -13.94 -18.68
N ILE A 123 2.64 -13.15 -17.65
CA ILE A 123 1.82 -12.98 -16.45
C ILE A 123 1.75 -11.49 -16.12
N ALA A 124 0.52 -10.96 -15.96
CA ALA A 124 0.29 -9.63 -15.42
C ALA A 124 0.23 -9.65 -13.89
N PRO A 125 0.61 -8.56 -13.19
CA PRO A 125 0.32 -8.40 -11.78
C PRO A 125 -1.16 -8.61 -11.50
N CYS A 126 -1.50 -9.35 -10.45
CA CYS A 126 -2.90 -9.56 -10.07
C CYS A 126 -3.49 -8.36 -9.31
N LEU A 127 -2.64 -7.55 -8.68
CA LEU A 127 -2.99 -6.30 -8.03
C LEU A 127 -1.85 -5.29 -8.19
N ILE A 128 -2.20 -4.06 -8.51
CA ILE A 128 -1.31 -2.90 -8.40
C ILE A 128 -1.94 -1.88 -7.46
N ILE A 129 -1.12 -1.26 -6.61
CA ILE A 129 -1.52 -0.16 -5.74
C ILE A 129 -0.60 1.03 -5.97
N GLU A 130 -1.20 2.22 -6.14
CA GLU A 130 -0.51 3.50 -6.17
C GLU A 130 -0.92 4.34 -4.96
N VAL A 131 0.06 4.91 -4.28
CA VAL A 131 -0.13 5.83 -3.15
C VAL A 131 0.08 7.25 -3.65
N VAL A 132 -0.99 7.96 -3.90
CA VAL A 132 -0.94 9.25 -4.58
C VAL A 132 -0.62 10.38 -3.60
N SER A 133 0.42 11.15 -3.92
CA SER A 133 0.81 12.34 -3.15
C SER A 133 0.11 13.60 -3.69
N PRO A 134 -0.38 14.51 -2.81
CA PRO A 134 -1.00 15.76 -3.23
C PRO A 134 -0.02 16.82 -3.73
N LYS A 135 1.28 16.52 -3.78
CA LYS A 135 2.34 17.51 -4.12
C LYS A 135 2.25 18.00 -5.56
N SER A 136 1.82 17.15 -6.51
CA SER A 136 1.69 17.52 -7.91
C SER A 136 0.34 17.07 -8.47
N ARG A 137 -0.49 18.02 -8.89
CA ARG A 137 -1.78 17.74 -9.56
C ARG A 137 -1.54 17.02 -10.88
N ARG A 138 -0.48 17.36 -11.58
CA ARG A 138 -0.09 16.77 -12.86
C ARG A 138 0.26 15.30 -12.68
N ILE A 139 1.10 14.96 -11.71
CA ILE A 139 1.48 13.57 -11.41
C ILE A 139 0.26 12.79 -10.90
N ARG A 140 -0.55 13.38 -9.99
CA ARG A 140 -1.79 12.76 -9.54
C ARG A 140 -2.74 12.39 -10.70
N LYS A 141 -2.83 13.25 -11.72
CA LYS A 141 -3.66 12.99 -12.91
C LYS A 141 -3.19 11.74 -13.66
N ILE A 142 -1.88 11.48 -13.72
CA ILE A 142 -1.31 10.29 -14.35
C ILE A 142 -1.83 9.03 -13.62
N ASP A 143 -1.71 8.99 -12.28
CA ASP A 143 -2.13 7.81 -11.50
C ASP A 143 -3.64 7.56 -11.61
N VAL A 144 -4.45 8.62 -11.60
CA VAL A 144 -5.92 8.49 -11.62
C VAL A 144 -6.53 8.37 -13.02
N LYS A 145 -5.77 8.58 -14.10
CA LYS A 145 -6.27 8.50 -15.48
C LYS A 145 -5.39 7.68 -16.41
N ASP A 146 -4.13 8.07 -16.59
CA ASP A 146 -3.28 7.51 -17.65
C ASP A 146 -2.87 6.07 -17.29
N LYS A 147 -2.39 5.84 -16.07
CA LYS A 147 -2.07 4.50 -15.57
C LYS A 147 -3.28 3.57 -15.47
N VAL A 148 -4.49 4.11 -15.22
CA VAL A 148 -5.73 3.32 -15.23
C VAL A 148 -5.94 2.63 -16.58
N ASP A 149 -5.73 3.35 -17.71
CA ASP A 149 -5.86 2.76 -19.05
C ASP A 149 -4.71 1.79 -19.35
N ASP A 150 -3.48 2.14 -19.00
CA ASP A 150 -2.32 1.28 -19.24
C ASP A 150 -2.42 -0.05 -18.47
N TYR A 151 -2.76 -0.02 -17.18
CA TYR A 151 -2.93 -1.24 -16.38
C TYR A 151 -4.11 -2.09 -16.87
N ARG A 152 -5.21 -1.44 -17.26
CA ARG A 152 -6.34 -2.13 -17.91
C ARG A 152 -5.90 -2.85 -19.18
N ARG A 153 -5.15 -2.18 -20.08
CA ARG A 153 -4.66 -2.74 -21.35
C ARG A 153 -3.61 -3.83 -21.15
N ALA A 154 -2.84 -3.73 -20.10
CA ALA A 154 -1.87 -4.76 -19.66
C ALA A 154 -2.56 -6.00 -19.04
N GLY A 155 -3.89 -5.94 -18.84
CA GLY A 155 -4.65 -7.06 -18.27
C GLY A 155 -4.51 -7.21 -16.76
N VAL A 156 -4.15 -6.15 -16.04
CA VAL A 156 -4.09 -6.15 -14.57
C VAL A 156 -5.50 -6.31 -14.00
N PRO A 157 -5.81 -7.40 -13.26
CA PRO A 157 -7.17 -7.65 -12.78
C PRO A 157 -7.68 -6.59 -11.81
N GLU A 158 -6.83 -6.09 -10.91
CA GLU A 158 -7.22 -5.11 -9.89
C GLU A 158 -6.20 -3.99 -9.77
N TYR A 159 -6.70 -2.76 -9.69
CA TYR A 159 -5.92 -1.56 -9.49
C TYR A 159 -6.54 -0.72 -8.38
N VAL A 160 -5.76 -0.39 -7.35
CA VAL A 160 -6.19 0.39 -6.20
C VAL A 160 -5.35 1.66 -6.09
N ILE A 161 -6.02 2.77 -5.86
CA ILE A 161 -5.42 4.07 -5.61
C ILE A 161 -5.69 4.45 -4.17
N VAL A 162 -4.64 4.66 -3.40
CA VAL A 162 -4.67 5.27 -2.07
C VAL A 162 -4.39 6.75 -2.27
N ASP A 163 -5.44 7.53 -2.49
CA ASP A 163 -5.35 8.93 -2.85
C ASP A 163 -5.37 9.84 -1.62
N ARG A 164 -4.63 10.93 -1.69
CA ARG A 164 -4.68 12.02 -0.73
C ARG A 164 -4.97 13.32 -1.49
N PRO A 165 -6.25 13.62 -1.73
CA PRO A 165 -6.66 14.68 -2.66
C PRO A 165 -6.32 16.09 -2.20
N THR A 166 -6.07 16.30 -0.89
CA THR A 166 -5.77 17.61 -0.32
C THR A 166 -4.38 17.64 0.32
N ARG A 167 -3.78 18.85 0.41
CA ARG A 167 -2.51 19.08 1.10
C ARG A 167 -2.72 19.25 2.60
N GLY A 168 -1.74 18.91 3.40
CA GLY A 168 -1.72 19.08 4.87
C GLY A 168 -1.38 17.79 5.60
N GLU A 169 -0.83 17.92 6.79
CA GLU A 169 -0.42 16.75 7.58
C GLU A 169 -1.59 15.83 7.92
N ASN A 170 -2.76 16.40 8.21
CA ASN A 170 -3.96 15.65 8.58
C ASN A 170 -4.93 15.46 7.40
N SER A 171 -4.44 15.58 6.16
CA SER A 171 -5.27 15.32 4.99
C SER A 171 -5.65 13.83 4.93
N PRO A 172 -6.95 13.50 4.90
CA PRO A 172 -7.41 12.12 4.90
C PRO A 172 -7.11 11.43 3.57
N PHE A 173 -6.94 10.12 3.62
CA PHE A 173 -6.90 9.28 2.44
C PHE A 173 -8.30 9.03 1.88
N GLU A 174 -8.34 8.76 0.59
CA GLU A 174 -9.49 8.22 -0.15
C GLU A 174 -9.05 6.96 -0.90
N LEU A 175 -9.93 5.97 -0.96
CA LEU A 175 -9.68 4.74 -1.70
C LEU A 175 -10.49 4.73 -2.99
N VAL A 176 -9.83 4.40 -4.09
CA VAL A 176 -10.47 4.17 -5.37
C VAL A 176 -9.95 2.84 -5.91
N GLY A 177 -10.85 1.89 -6.17
CA GLY A 177 -10.48 0.59 -6.74
C GLY A 177 -11.12 0.39 -8.11
N TYR A 178 -10.41 -0.33 -8.96
CA TYR A 178 -10.88 -0.78 -10.26
C TYR A 178 -10.67 -2.28 -10.39
N ARG A 179 -11.64 -2.96 -10.99
CA ARG A 179 -11.56 -4.38 -11.35
C ARG A 179 -11.84 -4.56 -12.81
N LEU A 180 -11.01 -5.38 -13.46
CA LEU A 180 -11.16 -5.74 -14.86
C LEU A 180 -12.36 -6.66 -15.01
N ASP A 181 -13.29 -6.32 -15.90
CA ASP A 181 -14.43 -7.16 -16.21
C ASP A 181 -14.15 -8.12 -17.37
N SER A 182 -15.08 -9.03 -17.63
CA SER A 182 -14.95 -10.05 -18.67
C SER A 182 -14.90 -9.51 -20.10
N VAL A 183 -15.23 -8.23 -20.31
CA VAL A 183 -15.18 -7.57 -21.62
C VAL A 183 -13.96 -6.64 -21.76
N GLY A 184 -13.05 -6.67 -20.78
CA GLY A 184 -11.80 -5.91 -20.80
C GLY A 184 -11.95 -4.45 -20.37
N GLY A 185 -13.03 -4.09 -19.68
CA GLY A 185 -13.26 -2.78 -19.09
C GLY A 185 -12.91 -2.75 -17.61
N TYR A 186 -12.38 -1.62 -17.12
CA TYR A 186 -12.30 -1.39 -15.67
C TYR A 186 -13.63 -0.88 -15.14
N ARG A 187 -14.15 -1.56 -14.11
CA ARG A 187 -15.28 -1.09 -13.30
C ARG A 187 -14.78 -0.70 -11.91
N ARG A 188 -15.38 0.32 -11.33
CA ARG A 188 -15.09 0.68 -9.95
C ARG A 188 -15.48 -0.46 -9.02
N ILE A 189 -14.61 -0.74 -8.05
CA ILE A 189 -14.92 -1.62 -6.93
C ILE A 189 -15.79 -0.82 -5.97
N GLU A 190 -17.02 -1.30 -5.73
CA GLU A 190 -17.90 -0.68 -4.76
C GLU A 190 -17.42 -0.99 -3.34
N PRO A 191 -17.25 0.02 -2.48
CA PRO A 191 -16.87 -0.21 -1.11
C PRO A 191 -17.99 -0.90 -0.33
N ASP A 192 -17.64 -1.71 0.65
CA ASP A 192 -18.61 -2.28 1.58
C ASP A 192 -19.19 -1.22 2.55
N ALA A 193 -20.06 -1.65 3.47
CA ALA A 193 -20.68 -0.76 4.45
C ALA A 193 -19.69 -0.07 5.41
N GLN A 194 -18.45 -0.58 5.50
CA GLN A 194 -17.35 0.01 6.28
C GLN A 194 -16.40 0.86 5.42
N GLY A 195 -16.70 1.03 4.13
CA GLY A 195 -15.86 1.78 3.21
C GLY A 195 -14.60 1.04 2.74
N ARG A 196 -14.57 -0.31 2.87
CA ARG A 196 -13.43 -1.14 2.48
C ARG A 196 -13.60 -1.64 1.04
N LEU A 197 -12.50 -1.78 0.32
CA LEU A 197 -12.43 -2.36 -1.01
C LEU A 197 -11.96 -3.82 -0.93
N LEU A 198 -12.71 -4.75 -1.51
CA LEU A 198 -12.29 -6.13 -1.64
C LEU A 198 -11.36 -6.30 -2.84
N CYS A 199 -10.12 -6.71 -2.58
CA CYS A 199 -9.20 -7.21 -3.61
C CYS A 199 -9.36 -8.74 -3.69
N GLU A 200 -10.21 -9.19 -4.62
CA GLU A 200 -10.57 -10.61 -4.76
C GLU A 200 -9.38 -11.46 -5.17
N THR A 201 -8.50 -10.94 -6.02
CA THR A 201 -7.32 -11.65 -6.52
C THR A 201 -6.36 -12.07 -5.42
N ILE A 202 -6.35 -11.34 -4.31
CA ILE A 202 -5.47 -11.59 -3.17
C ILE A 202 -6.21 -11.95 -1.88
N GLY A 203 -7.54 -11.92 -1.87
CA GLY A 203 -8.36 -12.25 -0.70
C GLY A 203 -8.18 -11.28 0.48
N VAL A 204 -8.00 -9.99 0.20
CA VAL A 204 -7.77 -8.97 1.23
C VAL A 204 -8.73 -7.80 1.05
N TRP A 205 -9.30 -7.33 2.15
CA TRP A 205 -9.98 -6.04 2.21
C TRP A 205 -8.95 -4.94 2.50
N ILE A 206 -9.02 -3.86 1.74
CA ILE A 206 -8.27 -2.62 1.98
C ILE A 206 -9.23 -1.56 2.45
N GLY A 207 -8.97 -0.95 3.59
CA GLY A 207 -9.79 0.11 4.16
C GLY A 207 -8.95 1.17 4.86
N LEU A 208 -9.61 2.10 5.51
CA LEU A 208 -8.96 3.19 6.23
C LEU A 208 -9.29 3.15 7.71
N SER A 209 -8.39 3.72 8.52
CA SER A 209 -8.66 4.01 9.93
C SER A 209 -9.84 5.00 10.08
N PRO A 210 -10.48 5.10 11.25
CA PRO A 210 -11.61 6.03 11.45
C PRO A 210 -11.28 7.50 11.15
N ASP A 211 -10.05 7.93 11.41
CA ASP A 211 -9.53 9.26 11.06
C ASP A 211 -9.09 9.37 9.58
N ARG A 212 -9.09 8.24 8.86
CA ARG A 212 -8.64 8.10 7.46
C ARG A 212 -7.19 8.50 7.23
N LEU A 213 -6.35 8.43 8.26
CA LEU A 213 -4.93 8.76 8.17
C LEU A 213 -4.05 7.56 7.89
N HIS A 214 -4.57 6.34 8.08
CA HIS A 214 -3.85 5.08 7.90
C HIS A 214 -4.64 4.09 7.05
N VAL A 215 -3.93 3.32 6.24
CA VAL A 215 -4.49 2.16 5.54
C VAL A 215 -4.51 0.98 6.49
N LEU A 216 -5.59 0.23 6.48
CA LEU A 216 -5.78 -0.99 7.26
C LEU A 216 -6.15 -2.13 6.33
N LEU A 217 -5.76 -3.34 6.69
CA LEU A 217 -6.00 -4.56 5.91
C LEU A 217 -6.74 -5.60 6.75
N TRP A 218 -7.62 -6.37 6.09
CA TRP A 218 -8.32 -7.50 6.71
C TRP A 218 -8.25 -8.72 5.78
N ASN A 219 -8.08 -9.88 6.37
CA ASN A 219 -8.21 -11.14 5.65
C ASN A 219 -9.68 -11.33 5.23
N ALA A 220 -9.94 -11.50 3.94
CA ALA A 220 -11.31 -11.61 3.44
C ALA A 220 -12.01 -12.90 3.85
N ALA A 221 -11.25 -13.98 4.10
CA ALA A 221 -11.82 -15.27 4.50
C ALA A 221 -12.22 -15.31 5.98
N THR A 222 -11.42 -14.68 6.87
CA THR A 222 -11.68 -14.69 8.32
C THR A 222 -12.37 -13.42 8.81
N GLY A 223 -12.29 -12.32 8.06
CA GLY A 223 -12.76 -11.00 8.49
C GLY A 223 -11.86 -10.33 9.53
N GLU A 224 -10.77 -10.98 9.95
CA GLU A 224 -9.86 -10.46 10.96
C GLU A 224 -8.95 -9.37 10.40
N ARG A 225 -8.69 -8.35 11.22
CA ARG A 225 -7.72 -7.32 10.87
C ARG A 225 -6.31 -7.90 10.87
N MET A 226 -5.56 -7.64 9.83
CA MET A 226 -4.15 -7.99 9.74
C MET A 226 -3.36 -6.98 10.57
N LEU A 227 -2.64 -7.45 11.57
CA LEU A 227 -1.81 -6.62 12.45
C LEU A 227 -0.44 -6.39 11.82
N SER A 228 0.10 -5.18 11.96
CA SER A 228 1.51 -4.96 11.66
C SER A 228 2.40 -5.76 12.61
N PRO A 229 3.68 -6.00 12.27
CA PRO A 229 4.60 -6.68 13.19
C PRO A 229 4.68 -6.01 14.56
N GLU A 230 4.68 -4.68 14.59
CA GLU A 230 4.72 -3.89 15.82
C GLU A 230 3.43 -4.08 16.64
N GLU A 231 2.27 -4.03 15.98
CA GLU A 231 0.97 -4.30 16.62
C GLU A 231 0.89 -5.73 17.14
N ALA A 232 1.39 -6.71 16.37
CA ALA A 232 1.40 -8.10 16.78
C ALA A 232 2.29 -8.35 18.00
N VAL A 233 3.45 -7.70 18.09
CA VAL A 233 4.31 -7.73 19.27
C VAL A 233 3.60 -7.10 20.46
N ALA A 234 3.06 -5.90 20.32
CA ALA A 234 2.35 -5.21 21.40
C ALA A 234 1.14 -6.02 21.92
N ALA A 235 0.40 -6.68 21.02
CA ALA A 235 -0.71 -7.56 21.41
C ALA A 235 -0.23 -8.78 22.21
N ARG A 236 0.88 -9.41 21.81
CA ARG A 236 1.50 -10.52 22.56
C ARG A 236 1.99 -10.10 23.93
N ASP A 237 2.66 -8.96 24.02
CA ASP A 237 3.15 -8.44 25.31
C ASP A 237 1.99 -8.18 26.28
N THR A 238 0.89 -7.64 25.76
CA THR A 238 -0.35 -7.45 26.55
C THR A 238 -0.93 -8.78 27.03
N GLU A 239 -0.98 -9.79 26.17
CA GLU A 239 -1.47 -11.14 26.54
C GLU A 239 -0.56 -11.81 27.59
N ILE A 240 0.76 -11.70 27.43
CA ILE A 240 1.74 -12.22 28.40
C ILE A 240 1.53 -11.56 29.76
N ALA A 241 1.42 -10.24 29.82
CA ALA A 241 1.20 -9.51 31.07
C ALA A 241 -0.12 -9.91 31.76
N ALA A 242 -1.19 -10.12 30.98
CA ALA A 242 -2.46 -10.61 31.50
C ALA A 242 -2.34 -12.04 32.08
N ARG A 243 -1.64 -12.93 31.38
CA ARG A 243 -1.38 -14.31 31.86
C ARG A 243 -0.53 -14.33 33.13
N ASP A 244 0.51 -13.50 33.20
CA ASP A 244 1.38 -13.40 34.39
C ASP A 244 0.58 -12.91 35.61
N THR A 245 -0.30 -11.93 35.41
CA THR A 245 -1.21 -11.44 36.45
C THR A 245 -2.13 -12.55 36.97
N GLU A 246 -2.73 -13.32 36.05
CA GLU A 246 -3.62 -14.45 36.42
C GLU A 246 -2.84 -15.56 37.14
N ILE A 247 -1.65 -15.90 36.69
CA ILE A 247 -0.76 -16.88 37.34
C ILE A 247 -0.42 -16.41 38.77
N ALA A 248 -0.10 -15.13 38.97
CA ALA A 248 0.17 -14.57 40.29
C ALA A 248 -1.04 -14.67 41.22
N ARG A 249 -2.26 -14.37 40.71
CA ARG A 249 -3.52 -14.51 41.43
C ARG A 249 -3.76 -15.95 41.85
N LEU A 250 -3.66 -16.90 40.93
CA LEU A 250 -3.89 -18.32 41.22
C LEU A 250 -2.87 -18.90 42.21
N ARG A 251 -1.62 -18.44 42.14
CA ARG A 251 -0.58 -18.84 43.12
C ARG A 251 -0.93 -18.34 44.52
N ALA A 252 -1.37 -17.09 44.67
CA ALA A 252 -1.78 -16.52 45.94
C ALA A 252 -3.01 -17.27 46.53
N GLU A 253 -3.99 -17.61 45.68
CA GLU A 253 -5.15 -18.41 46.10
C GLU A 253 -4.74 -19.82 46.57
N LEU A 254 -3.82 -20.48 45.88
CA LEU A 254 -3.27 -21.77 46.26
C LEU A 254 -2.49 -21.72 47.58
N GLU A 255 -1.78 -20.65 47.84
CA GLU A 255 -1.03 -20.45 49.11
C GLU A 255 -2.03 -20.28 50.29
N GLN A 256 -3.08 -19.48 50.10
CA GLN A 256 -4.14 -19.34 51.14
C GLN A 256 -4.86 -20.67 51.42
N LEU A 257 -5.07 -21.52 50.43
CA LEU A 257 -5.69 -22.84 50.62
C LEU A 257 -4.75 -23.85 51.30
N ARG A 258 -3.46 -23.64 51.23
CA ARG A 258 -2.44 -24.47 51.89
C ARG A 258 -2.17 -24.11 53.33
N GLU A 259 -2.52 -22.90 53.78
CA GLU A 259 -2.39 -22.54 55.16
C GLU A 259 -3.31 -23.43 56.01
N PRO A 260 -2.76 -24.16 57.02
CA PRO A 260 -3.59 -25.04 57.84
C PRO A 260 -4.56 -24.18 58.66
N ARG A 261 -5.86 -24.46 58.57
CA ARG A 261 -6.86 -23.89 59.43
C ARG A 261 -6.37 -24.06 60.90
N GLN A 262 -6.00 -22.97 61.55
CA GLN A 262 -5.72 -23.00 62.97
C GLN A 262 -6.90 -23.57 63.71
N THR A 263 -6.74 -24.76 64.24
CA THR A 263 -7.75 -25.41 65.10
C THR A 263 -7.90 -24.55 66.36
N ARG A 264 -9.06 -24.00 66.53
CA ARG A 264 -9.44 -23.24 67.72
C ARG A 264 -9.25 -24.15 68.93
N PRO A 265 -8.47 -23.75 70.00
CA PRO A 265 -8.32 -24.56 71.17
C PRO A 265 -9.69 -24.76 71.83
N ALA A 266 -9.99 -26.01 72.20
CA ALA A 266 -11.15 -26.35 72.97
C ALA A 266 -11.16 -25.57 74.29
N ARG A 267 -12.22 -24.85 74.60
CA ARG A 267 -12.41 -24.26 75.91
C ARG A 267 -12.78 -25.40 76.84
N ASP A 268 -11.89 -25.79 77.73
CA ASP A 268 -12.17 -26.61 78.87
C ASP A 268 -13.13 -25.86 79.77
N SER A 269 -14.24 -26.58 80.21
CA SER A 269 -15.24 -26.15 81.18
C SER A 269 -14.83 -26.52 82.58
#